data_5959e4c54433a8a369c6673e1795b155
#
_entry.id   5959e4c54433a8a369c6673e1795b155
#
_cell.length_a   1.000
_cell.length_b   1.000
_cell.length_c   1.000
_cell.angle_alpha   90.00
_cell.angle_beta   90.00
_cell.angle_gamma   90.00
#
_symmetry.space_group_name_H-M   'P 1'
#
loop_
_entity.id
_entity.type
_entity.pdbx_description
1 polymer ?
#
loop_
_entity_poly.entity_id
_entity_poly.type
_entity_poly.pdbx_seq_one_letter_code
_entity_poly.pdbx_strand_id
1 'polypeptide(L)'
;MSVGKVSDADFDALVLKAEGPVVVDFWAEWCGPCRMIAPALDEIAGVMGDKVKIVKLNVDESPKTASKYGVMSIPTLMIFKGGEMASRQVGAAPKQKLQQWITAAV
;
A
#
# COMPACT_ATOMS: atom_id res chain seq x y z
N MET A 1 -11.76 4.77 -8.75
CA MET A 1 -10.61 5.31 -8.00
C MET A 1 -9.34 4.69 -8.54
N SER A 2 -8.23 5.34 -8.35
CA SER A 2 -6.94 4.87 -8.82
C SER A 2 -5.94 4.84 -7.66
N VAL A 3 -4.79 4.20 -7.89
CA VAL A 3 -3.71 4.16 -6.91
C VAL A 3 -2.99 5.50 -6.89
N GLY A 4 -2.89 6.11 -5.71
CA GLY A 4 -2.20 7.37 -5.52
C GLY A 4 -0.74 7.19 -5.13
N LYS A 5 -0.05 8.31 -4.90
CA LYS A 5 1.35 8.30 -4.47
C LYS A 5 1.49 8.99 -3.12
N VAL A 6 2.38 8.48 -2.28
CA VAL A 6 2.78 9.15 -1.03
C VAL A 6 4.30 9.09 -0.91
N SER A 7 4.83 9.97 -0.06
CA SER A 7 6.27 10.07 0.19
C SER A 7 6.52 10.28 1.67
N ASP A 8 7.80 10.31 2.06
CA ASP A 8 8.17 10.63 3.44
C ASP A 8 7.58 11.96 3.90
N ALA A 9 7.48 12.94 2.99
CA ALA A 9 7.01 14.27 3.34
C ALA A 9 5.52 14.33 3.67
N ASP A 10 4.69 13.50 3.02
CA ASP A 10 3.23 13.57 3.17
C ASP A 10 2.58 12.31 3.74
N PHE A 11 3.39 11.33 4.15
CA PHE A 11 2.87 10.08 4.69
C PHE A 11 1.96 10.31 5.90
N ASP A 12 2.40 11.14 6.83
CA ASP A 12 1.61 11.44 8.03
C ASP A 12 0.25 12.02 7.66
N ALA A 13 0.22 13.01 6.79
CA ALA A 13 -1.01 13.68 6.40
C ALA A 13 -1.94 12.77 5.59
N LEU A 14 -1.39 12.02 4.63
CA LEU A 14 -2.21 11.27 3.67
C LEU A 14 -2.55 9.87 4.14
N VAL A 15 -1.77 9.28 5.03
CA VAL A 15 -1.99 7.91 5.51
C VAL A 15 -2.39 7.90 6.98
N LEU A 16 -1.58 8.46 7.86
CA LEU A 16 -1.82 8.35 9.30
C LEU A 16 -3.03 9.17 9.75
N LYS A 17 -3.30 10.30 9.10
CA LYS A 17 -4.44 11.16 9.41
C LYS A 17 -5.65 10.92 8.52
N ALA A 18 -5.61 9.90 7.68
CA ALA A 18 -6.74 9.57 6.81
C ALA A 18 -7.93 9.08 7.64
N GLU A 19 -9.14 9.44 7.21
CA GLU A 19 -10.37 9.06 7.92
C GLU A 19 -10.73 7.59 7.74
N GLY A 20 -10.37 6.99 6.61
CA GLY A 20 -10.68 5.59 6.33
C GLY A 20 -9.43 4.74 6.21
N PRO A 21 -9.59 3.44 5.93
CA PRO A 21 -8.44 2.56 5.76
C PRO A 21 -7.62 2.92 4.53
N VAL A 22 -6.30 2.79 4.66
CA VAL A 22 -5.35 3.08 3.58
C VAL A 22 -4.43 1.88 3.40
N VAL A 23 -4.34 1.39 2.16
CA VAL A 23 -3.36 0.37 1.79
C VAL A 23 -2.13 1.08 1.24
N VAL A 24 -0.96 0.77 1.77
CA VAL A 24 0.31 1.33 1.29
C VAL A 24 1.13 0.21 0.67
N ASP A 25 1.50 0.38 -0.59
CA ASP A 25 2.36 -0.54 -1.34
C ASP A 25 3.77 0.03 -1.36
N PHE A 26 4.67 -0.57 -0.59
CA PHE A 26 6.09 -0.22 -0.58
C PHE A 26 6.77 -0.92 -1.75
N TRP A 27 7.28 -0.15 -2.71
CA TRP A 27 7.76 -0.66 -3.99
C TRP A 27 9.00 0.08 -4.48
N ALA A 28 9.62 -0.43 -5.56
CA ALA A 28 10.67 0.28 -6.28
C ALA A 28 10.56 -0.07 -7.76
N GLU A 29 11.11 0.80 -8.62
CA GLU A 29 10.99 0.61 -10.06
C GLU A 29 11.75 -0.62 -10.57
N TRP A 30 12.87 -0.96 -9.93
CA TRP A 30 13.67 -2.13 -10.30
C TRP A 30 13.07 -3.45 -9.83
N CYS A 31 12.01 -3.42 -9.06
CA CYS A 31 11.43 -4.60 -8.43
C CYS A 31 10.43 -5.27 -9.36
N GLY A 32 10.78 -6.41 -9.93
CA GLY A 32 9.91 -7.16 -10.83
C GLY A 32 8.58 -7.58 -10.19
N PRO A 33 8.60 -8.23 -9.01
CA PRO A 33 7.35 -8.61 -8.33
C PRO A 33 6.46 -7.42 -8.00
N CYS A 34 7.04 -6.26 -7.67
CA CYS A 34 6.27 -5.03 -7.44
C CYS A 34 5.50 -4.63 -8.69
N ARG A 35 6.16 -4.70 -9.84
CA ARG A 35 5.56 -4.33 -11.12
C ARG A 35 4.50 -5.33 -11.55
N MET A 36 4.64 -6.58 -11.15
CA MET A 36 3.66 -7.62 -11.47
C MET A 36 2.33 -7.37 -10.77
N ILE A 37 2.33 -6.87 -9.55
CA ILE A 37 1.08 -6.65 -8.81
C ILE A 37 0.46 -5.28 -9.09
N ALA A 38 1.15 -4.37 -9.75
CA ALA A 38 0.64 -3.03 -10.00
C ALA A 38 -0.71 -3.02 -10.73
N PRO A 39 -0.90 -3.78 -11.84
CA PRO A 39 -2.20 -3.81 -12.50
C PRO A 39 -3.31 -4.34 -11.59
N ALA A 40 -3.01 -5.34 -10.76
CA ALA A 40 -3.99 -5.90 -9.83
C ALA A 40 -4.43 -4.85 -8.81
N LEU A 41 -3.50 -4.07 -8.28
CA LEU A 41 -3.83 -3.00 -7.33
C LEU A 41 -4.67 -1.90 -7.98
N ASP A 42 -4.39 -1.55 -9.22
CA ASP A 42 -5.21 -0.59 -9.96
C ASP A 42 -6.64 -1.09 -10.12
N GLU A 43 -6.81 -2.37 -10.47
CA GLU A 43 -8.14 -2.95 -10.60
C GLU A 43 -8.88 -2.99 -9.27
N ILE A 44 -8.19 -3.36 -8.19
CA ILE A 44 -8.79 -3.40 -6.85
C ILE A 44 -9.22 -2.00 -6.43
N ALA A 45 -8.39 -0.99 -6.67
CA ALA A 45 -8.73 0.39 -6.36
C ALA A 45 -10.01 0.82 -7.08
N GLY A 46 -10.15 0.43 -8.34
CA GLY A 46 -11.36 0.72 -9.12
C GLY A 46 -12.60 0.03 -8.57
N VAL A 47 -12.48 -1.23 -8.18
CA VAL A 47 -13.60 -2.00 -7.66
C VAL A 47 -14.03 -1.53 -6.27
N MET A 48 -13.08 -1.25 -5.39
CA MET A 48 -13.39 -0.89 -4.01
C MET A 48 -13.81 0.57 -3.83
N GLY A 49 -13.41 1.43 -4.75
CA GLY A 49 -13.83 2.83 -4.76
C GLY A 49 -13.51 3.52 -3.44
N ASP A 50 -14.53 4.11 -2.81
CA ASP A 50 -14.36 4.90 -1.58
C ASP A 50 -14.17 4.06 -0.33
N LYS A 51 -14.29 2.73 -0.42
CA LYS A 51 -14.18 1.86 0.76
C LYS A 51 -12.76 1.80 1.30
N VAL A 52 -11.77 1.96 0.42
CA VAL A 52 -10.36 1.93 0.80
C VAL A 52 -9.57 2.83 -0.15
N LYS A 53 -8.56 3.48 0.41
CA LYS A 53 -7.61 4.25 -0.39
C LYS A 53 -6.37 3.41 -0.59
N ILE A 54 -5.86 3.31 -1.81
CA ILE A 54 -4.64 2.57 -2.11
C ILE A 54 -3.59 3.56 -2.61
N VAL A 55 -2.42 3.55 -1.99
CA VAL A 55 -1.31 4.45 -2.35
C VAL A 55 -0.02 3.65 -2.47
N LYS A 56 0.93 4.19 -3.21
CA LYS A 56 2.26 3.60 -3.40
C LYS A 56 3.32 4.50 -2.80
N LEU A 57 4.30 3.90 -2.15
CA LEU A 57 5.46 4.60 -1.63
C LEU A 57 6.72 3.97 -2.21
N ASN A 58 7.48 4.76 -2.98
CA ASN A 58 8.74 4.31 -3.57
C ASN A 58 9.83 4.33 -2.51
N VAL A 59 10.38 3.15 -2.16
CA VAL A 59 11.33 3.04 -1.05
C VAL A 59 12.67 3.71 -1.35
N ASP A 60 13.03 3.86 -2.62
CA ASP A 60 14.27 4.53 -3.00
C ASP A 60 14.15 6.05 -2.83
N GLU A 61 12.97 6.60 -3.11
CA GLU A 61 12.70 8.03 -2.95
C GLU A 61 12.33 8.39 -1.51
N SER A 62 11.74 7.46 -0.79
CA SER A 62 11.21 7.69 0.55
C SER A 62 11.66 6.63 1.54
N PRO A 63 12.97 6.58 1.83
CA PRO A 63 13.54 5.53 2.67
C PRO A 63 13.19 5.65 4.16
N LYS A 64 12.83 6.85 4.63
CA LYS A 64 12.56 7.05 6.06
C LYS A 64 11.33 6.29 6.52
N THR A 65 10.24 6.38 5.77
CA THR A 65 9.00 5.68 6.11
C THR A 65 9.19 4.17 6.02
N ALA A 66 9.85 3.69 4.95
CA ALA A 66 10.13 2.27 4.80
C ALA A 66 10.93 1.72 5.98
N SER A 67 11.96 2.46 6.42
CA SER A 67 12.78 2.08 7.56
C SER A 67 11.98 2.08 8.86
N LYS A 68 11.15 3.09 9.06
CA LYS A 68 10.34 3.22 10.27
C LYS A 68 9.42 2.02 10.47
N TYR A 69 8.84 1.50 9.39
CA TYR A 69 7.91 0.37 9.49
C TYR A 69 8.58 -0.98 9.22
N GLY A 70 9.91 -1.02 9.20
CA GLY A 70 10.66 -2.26 9.10
C GLY A 70 10.49 -2.99 7.78
N VAL A 71 10.41 -2.27 6.68
CA VAL A 71 10.30 -2.87 5.36
C VAL A 71 11.65 -3.43 4.96
N MET A 72 11.76 -4.77 4.97
CA MET A 72 13.00 -5.49 4.68
C MET A 72 13.05 -6.02 3.25
N SER A 73 11.91 -6.20 2.64
CA SER A 73 11.79 -6.72 1.26
C SER A 73 10.60 -6.06 0.60
N ILE A 74 10.59 -6.06 -0.73
CA ILE A 74 9.51 -5.45 -1.51
C ILE A 74 9.02 -6.43 -2.59
N PRO A 75 7.71 -6.39 -2.92
CA PRO A 75 6.72 -5.50 -2.35
C PRO A 75 6.35 -5.88 -0.92
N THR A 76 6.07 -4.89 -0.11
CA THR A 76 5.42 -5.07 1.19
C THR A 76 4.19 -4.18 1.18
N LEU A 77 3.04 -4.76 1.51
CA LEU A 77 1.80 -4.01 1.59
C LEU A 77 1.36 -3.93 3.04
N MET A 78 0.92 -2.76 3.45
CA MET A 78 0.41 -2.53 4.81
C MET A 78 -0.94 -1.85 4.75
N ILE A 79 -1.82 -2.20 5.69
CA ILE A 79 -3.10 -1.53 5.83
C ILE A 79 -3.04 -0.70 7.10
N PHE A 80 -3.34 0.60 6.96
CA PHE A 80 -3.38 1.53 8.08
C PHE A 80 -4.84 1.92 8.36
N LYS A 81 -5.21 1.90 9.63
CA LYS A 81 -6.54 2.32 10.10
C LYS A 81 -6.37 3.16 11.35
N GLY A 82 -6.94 4.36 11.31
CA GLY A 82 -6.86 5.25 12.48
C GLY A 82 -5.44 5.59 12.90
N GLY A 83 -4.52 5.70 11.93
CA GLY A 83 -3.13 6.05 12.20
C GLY A 83 -2.25 4.89 12.62
N GLU A 84 -2.77 3.66 12.64
CA GLU A 84 -2.01 2.48 13.05
C GLU A 84 -1.98 1.42 11.98
N MET A 85 -0.88 0.69 11.91
CA MET A 85 -0.74 -0.45 10.98
C MET A 85 -1.56 -1.62 11.50
N ALA A 86 -2.63 -1.95 10.77
CA ALA A 86 -3.55 -3.01 11.15
C ALA A 86 -3.15 -4.38 10.58
N SER A 87 -2.52 -4.41 9.42
CA SER A 87 -2.17 -5.67 8.75
C SER A 87 -1.01 -5.47 7.79
N ARG A 88 -0.25 -6.52 7.56
CA ARG A 88 0.93 -6.53 6.68
C ARG A 88 0.93 -7.77 5.82
N GLN A 89 1.29 -7.62 4.55
CA GLN A 89 1.53 -8.73 3.65
C GLN A 89 2.84 -8.51 2.91
N VAL A 90 3.75 -9.48 2.99
CA VAL A 90 5.05 -9.40 2.35
C VAL A 90 5.05 -10.27 1.10
N GLY A 91 5.57 -9.71 0.00
CA GLY A 91 5.69 -10.42 -1.26
C GLY A 91 4.49 -10.24 -2.18
N ALA A 92 4.66 -10.64 -3.43
CA ALA A 92 3.60 -10.59 -4.43
C ALA A 92 2.59 -11.70 -4.19
N ALA A 93 1.34 -11.43 -4.57
CA ALA A 93 0.26 -12.42 -4.50
C ALA A 93 -0.71 -12.19 -5.65
N PRO A 94 -1.51 -13.20 -6.05
CA PRO A 94 -2.52 -13.02 -7.07
C PRO A 94 -3.56 -11.98 -6.65
N LYS A 95 -4.16 -11.33 -7.64
CA LYS A 95 -5.18 -10.30 -7.41
C LYS A 95 -6.27 -10.74 -6.44
N GLN A 96 -6.80 -11.95 -6.61
CA GLN A 96 -7.87 -12.45 -5.76
C GLN A 96 -7.46 -12.50 -4.30
N LYS A 97 -6.25 -12.96 -4.02
CA LYS A 97 -5.72 -13.04 -2.66
C LYS A 97 -5.52 -11.65 -2.06
N LEU A 98 -4.97 -10.71 -2.85
CA LEU A 98 -4.79 -9.34 -2.41
C LEU A 98 -6.14 -8.68 -2.10
N GLN A 99 -7.13 -8.90 -2.96
CA GLN A 99 -8.46 -8.33 -2.76
C GLN A 99 -9.14 -8.89 -1.51
N GLN A 100 -9.01 -10.19 -1.27
CA GLN A 100 -9.55 -10.81 -0.06
C GLN A 100 -8.90 -10.24 1.20
N TRP A 101 -7.59 -10.06 1.17
CA TRP A 101 -6.85 -9.50 2.30
C TRP A 101 -7.30 -8.07 2.60
N ILE A 102 -7.43 -7.24 1.57
CA ILE A 102 -7.88 -5.87 1.71
C ILE A 102 -9.32 -5.83 2.22
N THR A 103 -10.20 -6.62 1.63
CA THR A 103 -11.62 -6.65 1.99
C THR A 103 -11.79 -7.07 3.46
N ALA A 104 -10.99 -7.99 3.94
CA ALA A 104 -11.08 -8.46 5.33
C ALA A 104 -10.71 -7.38 6.34
N ALA A 105 -9.96 -6.36 5.92
CA ALA A 105 -9.48 -5.30 6.82
C ALA A 105 -10.35 -4.04 6.82
N VAL A 106 -11.30 -3.92 5.91
CA VAL A 106 -12.12 -2.71 5.78
C VAL A 106 -13.54 -2.88 6.29
#